data_b815a98adb7b5b43938b206c9f226c33
#
_entry.id   b815a98adb7b5b43938b206c9f226c33
#
_cell.length_a   1.000
_cell.length_b   1.000
_cell.length_c   1.000
_cell.angle_alpha   90.00
_cell.angle_beta   90.00
_cell.angle_gamma   90.00
#
_symmetry.space_group_name_H-M   'P 1'
#
loop_
_entity.id
_entity.type
_entity.pdbx_description
1 polymer ?
#
loop_
_entity_poly.entity_id
_entity_poly.type
_entity_poly.pdbx_seq_one_letter_code
_entity_poly.pdbx_strand_id
1 'polypeptide(L)'
;PYTTLFRSAKRIVCMASSYIAMFDALGQVDKIVGVSGIDYVSNPYILAHKNSIKDMGPEMNYELLLGLKPDVVLLYGIGDAQTAVTDKLKELYIPYMYVGEYLEESPLGKAEWLVALAELTDSREKGIEIFREIPKRYQVLKALTESVEQRPTVMLNTPWNDSWVMPSTQSYMAQLVTDAGADYIYQENKSNSSTPIGLETAYKLIQKADYWINVGMASTLDELKTVNPKFVDAKAVREKTVYNNNLRTTPTGGNDYWESAVVRPDVVLRDLIHIFHPELVSDSLYYYRHL
;
A
#
# COMPACT_ATOMS: atom_id res chain seq x y z
N PRO A 1 -15.79 -35.59 -15.30
CA PRO A 1 -14.72 -34.60 -15.31
C PRO A 1 -15.35 -33.25 -15.57
N TYR A 2 -15.48 -32.45 -14.52
CA TYR A 2 -15.93 -31.05 -14.65
C TYR A 2 -14.74 -30.23 -15.12
N THR A 3 -14.56 -30.08 -16.42
CA THR A 3 -13.79 -28.99 -16.98
C THR A 3 -14.63 -27.73 -16.81
N THR A 4 -14.50 -27.10 -15.66
CA THR A 4 -14.95 -25.71 -15.52
C THR A 4 -14.02 -24.91 -16.42
N LEU A 5 -14.48 -24.56 -17.61
CA LEU A 5 -13.86 -23.55 -18.44
C LEU A 5 -13.91 -22.26 -17.63
N PHE A 6 -12.82 -21.90 -16.97
CA PHE A 6 -12.64 -20.58 -16.39
C PHE A 6 -12.73 -19.59 -17.56
N ARG A 7 -13.88 -18.94 -17.69
CA ARG A 7 -14.00 -17.82 -18.61
C ARG A 7 -13.21 -16.68 -18.01
N SER A 8 -12.37 -16.05 -18.83
CA SER A 8 -11.70 -14.80 -18.48
C SER A 8 -12.70 -13.81 -17.88
N ALA A 9 -12.43 -13.30 -16.69
CA ALA A 9 -13.29 -12.32 -16.03
C ALA A 9 -13.31 -11.02 -16.85
N LYS A 10 -14.50 -10.50 -17.12
CA LYS A 10 -14.73 -9.27 -17.87
C LYS A 10 -15.39 -8.18 -17.04
N ARG A 11 -15.95 -8.56 -15.91
CA ARG A 11 -16.66 -7.69 -14.99
C ARG A 11 -16.18 -7.93 -13.56
N ILE A 12 -15.30 -7.05 -13.10
CA ILE A 12 -14.56 -7.22 -11.85
C ILE A 12 -15.00 -6.13 -10.88
N VAL A 13 -15.23 -6.50 -9.63
CA VAL A 13 -15.42 -5.56 -8.52
C VAL A 13 -14.19 -5.64 -7.60
N CYS A 14 -13.55 -4.49 -7.36
CA CYS A 14 -12.35 -4.36 -6.54
C CYS A 14 -12.69 -3.69 -5.20
N MET A 15 -12.52 -4.40 -4.08
CA MET A 15 -12.78 -3.87 -2.75
C MET A 15 -11.54 -3.22 -2.11
N ALA A 16 -10.42 -3.11 -2.85
CA ALA A 16 -9.24 -2.32 -2.46
C ALA A 16 -8.64 -1.63 -3.70
N SER A 17 -8.04 -0.46 -3.49
CA SER A 17 -7.44 0.34 -4.57
C SER A 17 -6.17 -0.29 -5.14
N SER A 18 -5.42 -1.07 -4.36
CA SER A 18 -4.24 -1.82 -4.82
C SER A 18 -4.57 -2.77 -5.98
N TYR A 19 -5.76 -3.37 -6.00
CA TYR A 19 -6.18 -4.25 -7.10
C TYR A 19 -6.43 -3.47 -8.40
N ILE A 20 -6.91 -2.22 -8.28
CA ILE A 20 -7.08 -1.31 -9.42
C ILE A 20 -5.74 -1.10 -10.12
N ALA A 21 -4.70 -0.79 -9.35
CA ALA A 21 -3.36 -0.57 -9.88
C ALA A 21 -2.77 -1.82 -10.54
N MET A 22 -3.06 -3.02 -10.03
CA MET A 22 -2.64 -4.28 -10.66
C MET A 22 -3.32 -4.47 -12.02
N PHE A 23 -4.64 -4.24 -12.13
CA PHE A 23 -5.34 -4.31 -13.41
C PHE A 23 -4.94 -3.20 -14.38
N ASP A 24 -4.63 -2.01 -13.88
CA ASP A 24 -4.11 -0.91 -14.70
C ASP A 24 -2.75 -1.27 -15.30
N ALA A 25 -1.83 -1.80 -14.50
CA ALA A 25 -0.54 -2.29 -14.96
C ALA A 25 -0.67 -3.40 -16.02
N LEU A 26 -1.69 -4.26 -15.90
CA LEU A 26 -2.03 -5.27 -16.90
C LEU A 26 -2.70 -4.68 -18.16
N GLY A 27 -3.11 -3.40 -18.15
CA GLY A 27 -3.92 -2.79 -19.20
C GLY A 27 -5.32 -3.39 -19.27
N GLN A 28 -5.89 -3.76 -18.11
CA GLN A 28 -7.19 -4.43 -17.95
C GLN A 28 -8.14 -3.64 -17.04
N VAL A 29 -7.82 -2.37 -16.74
CA VAL A 29 -8.60 -1.50 -15.84
C VAL A 29 -10.03 -1.27 -16.35
N ASP A 30 -10.25 -1.38 -17.66
CA ASP A 30 -11.56 -1.28 -18.31
C ASP A 30 -12.54 -2.41 -17.94
N LYS A 31 -12.05 -3.51 -17.36
CA LYS A 31 -12.86 -4.61 -16.84
C LYS A 31 -13.43 -4.34 -15.45
N ILE A 32 -13.00 -3.29 -14.78
CA ILE A 32 -13.49 -2.91 -13.47
C ILE A 32 -14.85 -2.22 -13.61
N VAL A 33 -15.87 -2.79 -12.97
CA VAL A 33 -17.25 -2.28 -13.01
C VAL A 33 -17.72 -1.71 -11.68
N GLY A 34 -16.97 -1.98 -10.59
CA GLY A 34 -17.25 -1.47 -9.26
C GLY A 34 -16.00 -1.42 -8.39
N VAL A 35 -15.95 -0.46 -7.51
CA VAL A 35 -14.84 -0.24 -6.55
C VAL A 35 -15.40 0.13 -5.19
N SER A 36 -14.63 -0.06 -4.12
CA SER A 36 -14.96 0.46 -2.79
C SER A 36 -14.36 1.85 -2.62
N GLY A 37 -15.19 2.84 -2.24
CA GLY A 37 -14.74 4.20 -1.96
C GLY A 37 -14.17 4.92 -3.17
N ILE A 38 -14.96 5.07 -4.23
CA ILE A 38 -14.54 5.65 -5.53
C ILE A 38 -13.92 7.05 -5.39
N ASP A 39 -14.29 7.82 -4.37
CA ASP A 39 -13.73 9.14 -4.12
C ASP A 39 -12.28 9.09 -3.60
N TYR A 40 -11.86 7.97 -3.03
CA TYR A 40 -10.51 7.74 -2.56
C TYR A 40 -9.60 7.03 -3.57
N VAL A 41 -10.11 6.73 -4.76
CA VAL A 41 -9.32 6.16 -5.86
C VAL A 41 -8.51 7.26 -6.54
N SER A 42 -7.26 6.98 -6.87
CA SER A 42 -6.36 7.90 -7.59
C SER A 42 -6.19 7.57 -9.07
N ASN A 43 -6.59 6.38 -9.50
CA ASN A 43 -6.44 5.92 -10.89
C ASN A 43 -7.18 6.82 -11.89
N PRO A 44 -6.48 7.38 -12.90
CA PRO A 44 -7.09 8.32 -13.85
C PRO A 44 -8.24 7.73 -14.67
N TYR A 45 -8.15 6.42 -15.02
CA TYR A 45 -9.22 5.76 -15.77
C TYR A 45 -10.50 5.68 -14.94
N ILE A 46 -10.40 5.22 -13.69
CA ILE A 46 -11.55 5.13 -12.76
C ILE A 46 -12.19 6.50 -12.56
N LEU A 47 -11.35 7.54 -12.32
CA LEU A 47 -11.80 8.92 -12.13
C LEU A 47 -12.54 9.47 -13.36
N ALA A 48 -12.06 9.16 -14.56
CA ALA A 48 -12.70 9.57 -15.81
C ALA A 48 -14.04 8.83 -16.07
N HIS A 49 -14.22 7.64 -15.48
CA HIS A 49 -15.37 6.77 -15.72
C HIS A 49 -16.30 6.62 -14.50
N LYS A 50 -16.26 7.54 -13.54
CA LYS A 50 -17.09 7.51 -12.30
C LYS A 50 -18.58 7.32 -12.53
N ASN A 51 -19.12 7.74 -13.68
CA ASN A 51 -20.54 7.58 -14.00
C ASN A 51 -20.92 6.13 -14.33
N SER A 52 -19.99 5.35 -14.87
CA SER A 52 -20.19 3.95 -15.30
C SER A 52 -19.70 2.93 -14.28
N ILE A 53 -18.62 3.24 -13.57
CA ILE A 53 -18.07 2.41 -12.50
C ILE A 53 -18.82 2.75 -11.21
N LYS A 54 -19.27 1.74 -10.48
CA LYS A 54 -20.11 1.95 -9.30
C LYS A 54 -19.32 1.88 -8.02
N ASP A 55 -19.66 2.77 -7.07
CA ASP A 55 -19.14 2.70 -5.71
C ASP A 55 -19.91 1.67 -4.89
N MET A 56 -19.19 0.66 -4.38
CA MET A 56 -19.77 -0.35 -3.50
C MET A 56 -19.93 0.13 -2.05
N GLY A 57 -19.38 1.28 -1.72
CA GLY A 57 -19.36 1.81 -0.36
C GLY A 57 -18.38 1.08 0.56
N PRO A 58 -18.29 1.52 1.83
CA PRO A 58 -17.51 0.83 2.86
C PRO A 58 -18.15 -0.51 3.26
N GLU A 59 -19.47 -0.57 3.27
CA GLU A 59 -20.27 -1.80 3.38
C GLU A 59 -20.79 -2.15 1.99
N MET A 60 -20.58 -3.40 1.57
CA MET A 60 -20.93 -3.85 0.23
C MET A 60 -22.43 -3.70 -0.06
N ASN A 61 -22.77 -2.93 -1.07
CA ASN A 61 -24.13 -2.79 -1.56
C ASN A 61 -24.50 -3.98 -2.45
N TYR A 62 -25.18 -4.98 -1.88
CA TYR A 62 -25.52 -6.22 -2.58
C TYR A 62 -26.57 -6.04 -3.69
N GLU A 63 -27.48 -5.09 -3.56
CA GLU A 63 -28.46 -4.80 -4.61
C GLU A 63 -27.77 -4.24 -5.87
N LEU A 64 -26.87 -3.28 -5.66
CA LEU A 64 -26.05 -2.74 -6.72
C LEU A 64 -25.14 -3.80 -7.34
N LEU A 65 -24.53 -4.65 -6.50
CA LEU A 65 -23.67 -5.74 -6.93
C LEU A 65 -24.41 -6.74 -7.84
N LEU A 66 -25.65 -7.13 -7.48
CA LEU A 66 -26.48 -7.99 -8.30
C LEU A 66 -26.78 -7.35 -9.66
N GLY A 67 -27.06 -6.05 -9.68
CA GLY A 67 -27.27 -5.29 -10.93
C GLY A 67 -26.04 -5.26 -11.83
N LEU A 68 -24.84 -5.24 -11.23
CA LEU A 68 -23.58 -5.27 -11.96
C LEU A 68 -23.27 -6.62 -12.58
N LYS A 69 -23.80 -7.73 -12.04
CA LYS A 69 -23.50 -9.11 -12.51
C LYS A 69 -21.99 -9.34 -12.68
N PRO A 70 -21.19 -9.19 -11.62
CA PRO A 70 -19.74 -9.37 -11.73
C PRO A 70 -19.37 -10.83 -11.97
N ASP A 71 -18.31 -11.06 -12.73
CA ASP A 71 -17.69 -12.37 -12.87
C ASP A 71 -16.91 -12.76 -11.61
N VAL A 72 -16.37 -11.77 -10.90
CA VAL A 72 -15.65 -11.95 -9.63
C VAL A 72 -15.65 -10.68 -8.80
N VAL A 73 -15.73 -10.84 -7.47
CA VAL A 73 -15.51 -9.80 -6.47
C VAL A 73 -14.17 -10.09 -5.77
N LEU A 74 -13.25 -9.13 -5.81
CA LEU A 74 -11.98 -9.23 -5.12
C LEU A 74 -12.11 -8.60 -3.74
N LEU A 75 -11.91 -9.42 -2.70
CA LEU A 75 -12.12 -9.06 -1.32
C LEU A 75 -10.78 -8.79 -0.61
N TYR A 76 -10.85 -7.84 0.30
CA TYR A 76 -9.78 -7.55 1.26
C TYR A 76 -10.14 -8.25 2.59
N GLY A 77 -9.28 -9.13 3.06
CA GLY A 77 -9.62 -10.08 4.12
C GLY A 77 -9.15 -9.67 5.53
N ILE A 78 -9.60 -8.52 6.07
CA ILE A 78 -9.29 -8.14 7.45
C ILE A 78 -10.56 -8.19 8.33
N GLY A 79 -10.50 -8.99 9.41
CA GLY A 79 -11.46 -9.02 10.50
C GLY A 79 -12.63 -10.00 10.34
N ASP A 80 -13.39 -10.18 11.44
CA ASP A 80 -14.47 -11.16 11.57
C ASP A 80 -15.70 -10.86 10.69
N ALA A 81 -15.88 -9.60 10.28
CA ALA A 81 -16.98 -9.20 9.41
C ALA A 81 -16.94 -9.87 8.00
N GLN A 82 -15.81 -10.42 7.62
CA GLN A 82 -15.61 -11.06 6.30
C GLN A 82 -16.45 -12.34 6.13
N THR A 83 -16.74 -13.08 7.19
CA THR A 83 -17.57 -14.29 7.09
C THR A 83 -19.00 -13.94 6.64
N ALA A 84 -19.60 -12.88 7.17
CA ALA A 84 -20.94 -12.44 6.77
C ALA A 84 -20.98 -12.00 5.30
N VAL A 85 -19.92 -11.31 4.82
CA VAL A 85 -19.80 -10.90 3.41
C VAL A 85 -19.74 -12.14 2.51
N THR A 86 -18.86 -13.10 2.80
CA THR A 86 -18.72 -14.30 1.96
C THR A 86 -19.93 -15.20 1.98
N ASP A 87 -20.62 -15.33 3.12
CA ASP A 87 -21.85 -16.10 3.19
C ASP A 87 -22.96 -15.47 2.35
N LYS A 88 -23.03 -14.13 2.35
CA LYS A 88 -23.98 -13.44 1.49
C LYS A 88 -23.64 -13.55 -0.01
N LEU A 89 -22.36 -13.50 -0.37
CA LEU A 89 -21.92 -13.71 -1.77
C LEU A 89 -22.24 -15.14 -2.24
N LYS A 90 -22.04 -16.15 -1.37
CA LYS A 90 -22.42 -17.55 -1.66
C LYS A 90 -23.93 -17.71 -1.86
N GLU A 91 -24.74 -17.12 -0.97
CA GLU A 91 -26.21 -17.10 -1.09
C GLU A 91 -26.67 -16.50 -2.44
N LEU A 92 -25.98 -15.45 -2.88
CA LEU A 92 -26.28 -14.76 -4.14
C LEU A 92 -25.62 -15.40 -5.37
N TYR A 93 -24.85 -16.49 -5.19
CA TYR A 93 -24.09 -17.17 -6.25
C TYR A 93 -23.11 -16.25 -6.98
N ILE A 94 -22.51 -15.27 -6.26
CA ILE A 94 -21.54 -14.34 -6.81
C ILE A 94 -20.13 -14.89 -6.53
N PRO A 95 -19.29 -15.15 -7.56
CA PRO A 95 -17.92 -15.59 -7.36
C PRO A 95 -17.08 -14.51 -6.66
N TYR A 96 -16.22 -14.92 -5.74
CA TYR A 96 -15.32 -14.03 -5.04
C TYR A 96 -13.95 -14.67 -4.83
N MET A 97 -12.94 -13.83 -4.62
CA MET A 97 -11.59 -14.24 -4.26
C MET A 97 -11.01 -13.26 -3.23
N TYR A 98 -10.37 -13.80 -2.20
CA TYR A 98 -9.54 -13.01 -1.31
C TYR A 98 -8.18 -12.73 -1.96
N VAL A 99 -7.75 -11.48 -1.93
CA VAL A 99 -6.41 -11.06 -2.36
C VAL A 99 -5.63 -10.67 -1.11
N GLY A 100 -4.57 -11.40 -0.84
CA GLY A 100 -3.81 -11.33 0.42
C GLY A 100 -2.50 -10.56 0.32
N GLU A 101 -2.33 -9.67 -0.65
CA GLU A 101 -1.09 -8.93 -0.88
C GLU A 101 -0.63 -8.11 0.35
N TYR A 102 -1.56 -7.71 1.20
CA TYR A 102 -1.28 -6.96 2.43
C TYR A 102 -0.60 -7.81 3.52
N LEU A 103 -0.69 -9.15 3.41
CA LEU A 103 -0.04 -10.11 4.32
C LEU A 103 1.42 -10.40 3.92
N GLU A 104 1.83 -9.98 2.73
CA GLU A 104 3.18 -10.22 2.25
C GLU A 104 4.20 -9.43 3.05
N GLU A 105 5.26 -10.11 3.45
CA GLU A 105 6.36 -9.54 4.22
C GLU A 105 7.36 -8.79 3.33
N SER A 106 7.42 -9.12 2.04
CA SER A 106 8.34 -8.47 1.11
C SER A 106 7.64 -7.55 0.11
N PRO A 107 8.27 -6.43 -0.27
CA PRO A 107 7.75 -5.53 -1.30
C PRO A 107 7.56 -6.23 -2.65
N LEU A 108 8.43 -7.16 -3.00
CA LEU A 108 8.36 -7.92 -4.24
C LEU A 108 7.24 -8.98 -4.19
N GLY A 109 7.01 -9.64 -3.04
CA GLY A 109 5.89 -10.55 -2.84
C GLY A 109 4.55 -9.84 -3.03
N LYS A 110 4.41 -8.61 -2.50
CA LYS A 110 3.19 -7.81 -2.77
C LYS A 110 2.98 -7.57 -4.26
N ALA A 111 4.02 -7.22 -5.00
CA ALA A 111 3.93 -6.96 -6.43
C ALA A 111 3.64 -8.23 -7.26
N GLU A 112 4.05 -9.41 -6.81
CA GLU A 112 3.84 -10.68 -7.50
C GLU A 112 2.35 -11.05 -7.61
N TRP A 113 1.48 -10.56 -6.71
CA TRP A 113 0.04 -10.75 -6.81
C TRP A 113 -0.57 -10.26 -8.12
N LEU A 114 0.13 -9.35 -8.83
CA LEU A 114 -0.21 -8.97 -10.21
C LEU A 114 -0.37 -10.19 -11.12
N VAL A 115 0.50 -11.21 -10.98
CA VAL A 115 0.46 -12.43 -11.80
C VAL A 115 -0.77 -13.27 -11.48
N ALA A 116 -1.14 -13.37 -10.20
CA ALA A 116 -2.36 -14.06 -9.78
C ALA A 116 -3.63 -13.37 -10.33
N LEU A 117 -3.68 -12.04 -10.35
CA LEU A 117 -4.79 -11.30 -10.94
C LEU A 117 -4.81 -11.37 -12.47
N ALA A 118 -3.65 -11.50 -13.11
CA ALA A 118 -3.54 -11.70 -14.55
C ALA A 118 -4.20 -13.02 -15.00
N GLU A 119 -4.16 -14.09 -14.16
CA GLU A 119 -4.87 -15.35 -14.44
C GLU A 119 -6.38 -15.15 -14.59
N LEU A 120 -6.97 -14.28 -13.78
CA LEU A 120 -8.41 -14.01 -13.83
C LEU A 120 -8.86 -13.40 -15.17
N THR A 121 -7.96 -12.72 -15.86
CA THR A 121 -8.26 -12.00 -17.10
C THR A 121 -7.62 -12.62 -18.35
N ASP A 122 -7.13 -13.87 -18.23
CA ASP A 122 -6.43 -14.58 -19.32
C ASP A 122 -5.25 -13.76 -19.88
N SER A 123 -4.51 -13.10 -18.98
CA SER A 123 -3.36 -12.25 -19.33
C SER A 123 -2.08 -12.65 -18.56
N ARG A 124 -1.97 -13.92 -18.16
CA ARG A 124 -0.87 -14.47 -17.37
C ARG A 124 0.50 -14.13 -17.95
N GLU A 125 0.71 -14.37 -19.23
CA GLU A 125 2.00 -14.12 -19.90
C GLU A 125 2.42 -12.66 -19.75
N LYS A 126 1.48 -11.75 -19.92
CA LYS A 126 1.71 -10.31 -19.71
C LYS A 126 2.01 -9.99 -18.24
N GLY A 127 1.29 -10.63 -17.30
CA GLY A 127 1.56 -10.50 -15.87
C GLY A 127 2.98 -10.92 -15.50
N ILE A 128 3.43 -12.06 -16.02
CA ILE A 128 4.80 -12.57 -15.84
C ILE A 128 5.83 -11.62 -16.46
N GLU A 129 5.58 -11.11 -17.66
CA GLU A 129 6.47 -10.16 -18.33
C GLU A 129 6.65 -8.89 -17.50
N ILE A 130 5.55 -8.29 -17.04
CA ILE A 130 5.57 -7.07 -16.20
C ILE A 130 6.29 -7.35 -14.89
N PHE A 131 5.94 -8.44 -14.21
CA PHE A 131 6.55 -8.75 -12.90
C PHE A 131 8.05 -9.00 -13.01
N ARG A 132 8.54 -9.64 -14.07
CA ARG A 132 9.99 -9.88 -14.25
C ARG A 132 10.86 -8.63 -14.21
N GLU A 133 10.32 -7.50 -14.63
CA GLU A 133 11.07 -6.24 -14.67
C GLU A 133 11.12 -5.53 -13.32
N ILE A 134 10.14 -5.79 -12.44
CA ILE A 134 10.06 -5.15 -11.12
C ILE A 134 11.25 -5.55 -10.22
N PRO A 135 11.53 -6.86 -10.00
CA PRO A 135 12.69 -7.26 -9.20
C PRO A 135 14.02 -6.76 -9.75
N LYS A 136 14.19 -6.71 -11.08
CA LYS A 136 15.43 -6.21 -11.69
C LYS A 136 15.71 -4.76 -11.32
N ARG A 137 14.70 -3.88 -11.48
CA ARG A 137 14.84 -2.47 -11.11
C ARG A 137 15.05 -2.30 -9.60
N TYR A 138 14.31 -3.09 -8.81
CA TYR A 138 14.43 -3.08 -7.35
C TYR A 138 15.84 -3.45 -6.89
N GLN A 139 16.42 -4.54 -7.43
CA GLN A 139 17.75 -5.01 -7.06
C GLN A 139 18.87 -4.02 -7.47
N VAL A 140 18.73 -3.36 -8.60
CA VAL A 140 19.68 -2.31 -9.01
C VAL A 140 19.71 -1.17 -7.98
N LEU A 141 18.54 -0.73 -7.51
CA LEU A 141 18.46 0.32 -6.49
C LEU A 141 18.99 -0.16 -5.14
N LYS A 142 18.60 -1.36 -4.70
CA LYS A 142 19.08 -1.95 -3.45
C LYS A 142 20.61 -2.08 -3.40
N ALA A 143 21.23 -2.44 -4.53
CA ALA A 143 22.69 -2.57 -4.61
C ALA A 143 23.43 -1.24 -4.34
N LEU A 144 22.80 -0.08 -4.58
CA LEU A 144 23.38 1.23 -4.28
C LEU A 144 23.63 1.43 -2.77
N THR A 145 22.87 0.77 -1.92
CA THR A 145 22.90 0.94 -0.47
C THR A 145 23.74 -0.12 0.25
N GLU A 146 24.25 -1.14 -0.45
CA GLU A 146 25.01 -2.25 0.15
C GLU A 146 26.31 -1.79 0.83
N SER A 147 26.93 -0.72 0.32
CA SER A 147 28.18 -0.16 0.85
C SER A 147 27.97 0.99 1.85
N VAL A 148 26.72 1.30 2.20
CA VAL A 148 26.43 2.37 3.16
C VAL A 148 26.82 1.93 4.58
N GLU A 149 27.79 2.65 5.16
CA GLU A 149 28.25 2.41 6.52
C GLU A 149 27.41 3.14 7.57
N GLN A 150 26.95 4.36 7.25
CA GLN A 150 26.15 5.18 8.16
C GLN A 150 24.65 5.03 7.82
N ARG A 151 23.98 4.19 8.60
CA ARG A 151 22.56 3.89 8.42
C ARG A 151 21.73 4.74 9.40
N PRO A 152 20.94 5.71 8.91
CA PRO A 152 20.10 6.52 9.78
C PRO A 152 18.97 5.68 10.38
N THR A 153 18.52 6.04 11.58
CA THR A 153 17.39 5.39 12.25
C THR A 153 16.07 6.00 11.85
N VAL A 154 15.05 5.15 11.62
CA VAL A 154 13.76 5.57 11.06
C VAL A 154 12.60 5.16 11.97
N MET A 155 11.78 6.13 12.36
CA MET A 155 10.47 5.91 12.99
C MET A 155 9.37 5.88 11.96
N LEU A 156 8.46 4.91 12.06
CA LEU A 156 7.34 4.68 11.14
C LEU A 156 6.00 5.04 11.76
N ASN A 157 5.07 5.56 10.93
CA ASN A 157 3.67 5.81 11.26
C ASN A 157 3.47 6.92 12.30
N THR A 158 2.25 7.01 12.85
CA THR A 158 1.85 7.94 13.92
C THR A 158 1.08 7.17 14.99
N PRO A 159 0.98 7.72 16.21
CA PRO A 159 0.14 7.14 17.22
C PRO A 159 -1.34 7.19 16.82
N TRP A 160 -2.09 6.23 17.31
CA TRP A 160 -3.54 6.19 17.25
C TRP A 160 -4.10 6.03 18.67
N ASN A 161 -4.90 6.99 19.11
CA ASN A 161 -5.34 7.09 20.51
C ASN A 161 -4.13 7.08 21.47
N ASP A 162 -4.09 6.17 22.44
CA ASP A 162 -3.04 6.07 23.46
C ASP A 162 -1.96 5.01 23.13
N SER A 163 -1.86 4.57 21.89
CA SER A 163 -0.89 3.58 21.47
C SER A 163 -0.25 3.95 20.13
N TRP A 164 0.93 3.38 19.86
CA TRP A 164 1.59 3.45 18.57
C TRP A 164 1.73 2.03 18.01
N VAL A 165 1.09 1.78 16.88
CA VAL A 165 1.14 0.46 16.24
C VAL A 165 2.43 0.34 15.44
N MET A 166 3.37 -0.45 15.97
CA MET A 166 4.68 -0.66 15.39
C MET A 166 4.68 -1.85 14.44
N PRO A 167 5.06 -1.68 13.18
CA PRO A 167 5.24 -2.79 12.25
C PRO A 167 6.22 -3.84 12.77
N SER A 168 6.07 -5.08 12.29
CA SER A 168 7.09 -6.11 12.50
C SER A 168 8.41 -5.73 11.83
N THR A 169 9.54 -6.19 12.37
CA THR A 169 10.85 -6.11 11.72
C THR A 169 10.89 -6.91 10.40
N GLN A 170 9.95 -7.84 10.21
CA GLN A 170 9.79 -8.64 8.99
C GLN A 170 8.76 -8.04 8.01
N SER A 171 8.11 -6.91 8.36
CA SER A 171 7.12 -6.29 7.49
C SER A 171 7.75 -5.73 6.21
N TYR A 172 6.96 -5.66 5.14
CA TYR A 172 7.42 -5.10 3.87
C TYR A 172 7.98 -3.67 4.02
N MET A 173 7.43 -2.87 4.95
CA MET A 173 7.90 -1.50 5.18
C MET A 173 9.24 -1.47 5.91
N ALA A 174 9.45 -2.34 6.91
CA ALA A 174 10.75 -2.50 7.56
C ALA A 174 11.81 -3.01 6.57
N GLN A 175 11.42 -3.90 5.67
CA GLN A 175 12.29 -4.38 4.58
C GLN A 175 12.68 -3.23 3.62
N LEU A 176 11.72 -2.39 3.20
CA LEU A 176 11.99 -1.21 2.37
C LEU A 176 12.96 -0.23 3.04
N VAL A 177 12.78 0.04 4.34
CA VAL A 177 13.70 0.89 5.11
C VAL A 177 15.11 0.27 5.11
N THR A 178 15.22 -1.03 5.38
CA THR A 178 16.50 -1.75 5.38
C THR A 178 17.15 -1.74 4.00
N ASP A 179 16.40 -2.03 2.94
CA ASP A 179 16.89 -2.06 1.56
C ASP A 179 17.27 -0.66 1.07
N ALA A 180 16.67 0.41 1.65
CA ALA A 180 17.05 1.79 1.40
C ALA A 180 18.28 2.28 2.17
N GLY A 181 18.98 1.40 2.89
CA GLY A 181 20.20 1.75 3.62
C GLY A 181 19.96 2.41 4.97
N ALA A 182 18.79 2.22 5.60
CA ALA A 182 18.45 2.76 6.91
C ALA A 182 18.06 1.65 7.90
N ASP A 183 17.94 1.99 9.17
CA ASP A 183 17.59 1.06 10.23
C ASP A 183 16.22 1.42 10.83
N TYR A 184 15.27 0.50 10.76
CA TYR A 184 14.00 0.63 11.45
C TYR A 184 14.23 0.65 12.97
N ILE A 185 13.79 1.68 13.66
CA ILE A 185 14.19 1.92 15.06
C ILE A 185 13.62 0.91 16.06
N TYR A 186 12.45 0.29 15.77
CA TYR A 186 11.81 -0.66 16.70
C TYR A 186 12.16 -2.09 16.33
N GLN A 187 13.07 -2.71 17.10
CA GLN A 187 13.63 -4.04 16.84
C GLN A 187 13.01 -5.17 17.69
N GLU A 188 12.05 -4.85 18.57
CA GLU A 188 11.50 -5.83 19.52
C GLU A 188 10.39 -6.69 18.92
N ASN A 189 9.69 -6.20 17.89
CA ASN A 189 8.61 -6.94 17.24
C ASN A 189 9.14 -7.85 16.12
N LYS A 190 9.32 -9.12 16.41
CA LYS A 190 9.72 -10.17 15.45
C LYS A 190 8.57 -11.10 15.05
N SER A 191 7.34 -10.77 15.43
CA SER A 191 6.16 -11.50 14.99
C SER A 191 5.83 -11.20 13.51
N ASN A 192 4.84 -11.86 12.96
CA ASN A 192 4.33 -11.61 11.61
C ASN A 192 3.25 -10.51 11.55
N SER A 193 3.00 -9.81 12.65
CA SER A 193 1.97 -8.77 12.75
C SER A 193 2.48 -7.54 13.48
N SER A 194 1.83 -6.40 13.26
CA SER A 194 2.12 -5.17 14.00
C SER A 194 1.73 -5.30 15.47
N THR A 195 2.48 -4.64 16.36
CA THR A 195 2.27 -4.67 17.80
C THR A 195 2.09 -3.26 18.36
N PRO A 196 1.06 -3.00 19.17
CA PRO A 196 0.91 -1.71 19.84
C PRO A 196 1.92 -1.55 20.97
N ILE A 197 2.52 -0.36 21.07
CA ILE A 197 3.36 0.06 22.20
C ILE A 197 2.76 1.30 22.86
N GLY A 198 3.03 1.48 24.16
CA GLY A 198 2.60 2.68 24.88
C GLY A 198 3.32 3.93 24.42
N LEU A 199 2.66 5.09 24.55
CA LEU A 199 3.21 6.39 24.10
C LEU A 199 4.52 6.76 24.79
N GLU A 200 4.79 6.32 26.03
CA GLU A 200 6.06 6.58 26.71
C GLU A 200 7.22 5.87 25.99
N THR A 201 7.02 4.61 25.62
CA THR A 201 8.03 3.84 24.85
C THR A 201 8.24 4.47 23.48
N ALA A 202 7.17 4.82 22.78
CA ALA A 202 7.20 5.49 21.49
C ALA A 202 7.95 6.83 21.58
N TYR A 203 7.72 7.61 22.63
CA TYR A 203 8.39 8.88 22.86
C TYR A 203 9.93 8.70 23.01
N LYS A 204 10.35 7.69 23.77
CA LYS A 204 11.79 7.38 23.94
C LYS A 204 12.45 6.98 22.61
N LEU A 205 11.73 6.28 21.75
CA LEU A 205 12.22 5.87 20.43
C LEU A 205 12.32 7.06 19.47
N ILE A 206 11.26 7.85 19.34
CA ILE A 206 11.22 8.95 18.37
C ILE A 206 12.21 10.08 18.69
N GLN A 207 12.58 10.24 19.97
CA GLN A 207 13.65 11.17 20.36
C GLN A 207 15.04 10.79 19.83
N LYS A 208 15.22 9.53 19.40
CA LYS A 208 16.46 9.00 18.84
C LYS A 208 16.40 8.84 17.32
N ALA A 209 15.21 8.83 16.74
CA ALA A 209 15.02 8.61 15.31
C ALA A 209 15.55 9.78 14.49
N ASP A 210 16.43 9.47 13.52
CA ASP A 210 16.97 10.47 12.57
C ASP A 210 15.89 10.92 11.58
N TYR A 211 15.02 10.01 11.19
CA TYR A 211 13.91 10.26 10.28
C TYR A 211 12.58 9.79 10.88
N TRP A 212 11.50 10.52 10.55
CA TRP A 212 10.13 10.10 10.82
C TRP A 212 9.33 10.09 9.53
N ILE A 213 8.82 8.92 9.13
CA ILE A 213 8.12 8.78 7.84
C ILE A 213 6.73 8.13 8.00
N ASN A 214 5.89 8.28 6.98
CA ASN A 214 4.51 7.79 6.95
C ASN A 214 3.64 8.38 8.07
N VAL A 215 3.65 9.69 8.17
CA VAL A 215 3.06 10.45 9.29
C VAL A 215 1.56 10.72 9.12
N GLY A 216 0.83 9.73 8.65
CA GLY A 216 -0.63 9.77 8.52
C GLY A 216 -1.09 10.71 7.42
N MET A 217 -2.02 11.62 7.74
CA MET A 217 -2.61 12.52 6.76
C MET A 217 -1.92 13.89 6.68
N ALA A 218 -0.96 14.17 7.55
CA ALA A 218 -0.29 15.46 7.58
C ALA A 218 0.46 15.74 6.27
N SER A 219 0.26 16.93 5.73
CA SER A 219 0.91 17.44 4.51
C SER A 219 1.91 18.55 4.81
N THR A 220 1.91 19.03 6.04
CA THR A 220 2.85 20.03 6.56
C THR A 220 3.29 19.67 7.98
N LEU A 221 4.45 20.19 8.38
CA LEU A 221 4.97 19.99 9.73
C LEU A 221 4.05 20.59 10.81
N ASP A 222 3.36 21.68 10.52
CA ASP A 222 2.44 22.32 11.47
C ASP A 222 1.14 21.50 11.64
N GLU A 223 0.64 20.88 10.57
CA GLU A 223 -0.46 19.92 10.68
C GLU A 223 -0.04 18.71 11.53
N LEU A 224 1.16 18.15 11.30
CA LEU A 224 1.69 17.05 12.10
C LEU A 224 1.78 17.40 13.59
N LYS A 225 2.30 18.59 13.93
CA LYS A 225 2.38 19.08 15.31
C LYS A 225 1.01 19.26 15.95
N THR A 226 0.04 19.71 15.18
CA THR A 226 -1.34 19.90 15.64
C THR A 226 -2.01 18.57 16.01
N VAL A 227 -1.87 17.55 15.17
CA VAL A 227 -2.49 16.23 15.41
C VAL A 227 -1.68 15.36 16.37
N ASN A 228 -0.39 15.65 16.57
CA ASN A 228 0.51 14.91 17.44
C ASN A 228 1.27 15.83 18.42
N PRO A 229 0.60 16.59 19.28
CA PRO A 229 1.22 17.63 20.11
C PRO A 229 2.24 17.08 21.12
N LYS A 230 2.15 15.81 21.50
CA LYS A 230 3.11 15.14 22.41
C LYS A 230 4.49 14.88 21.79
N PHE A 231 4.61 15.01 20.45
CA PHE A 231 5.81 14.65 19.70
C PHE A 231 6.41 15.83 18.93
N VAL A 232 6.02 17.05 19.25
CA VAL A 232 6.50 18.29 18.59
C VAL A 232 8.00 18.53 18.77
N ASP A 233 8.58 17.97 19.81
CA ASP A 233 10.01 18.05 20.15
C ASP A 233 10.81 16.81 19.70
N ALA A 234 10.21 15.92 18.91
CA ALA A 234 10.94 14.79 18.34
C ALA A 234 12.16 15.25 17.54
N LYS A 235 13.25 14.45 17.55
CA LYS A 235 14.50 14.78 16.86
C LYS A 235 14.24 15.11 15.40
N ALA A 236 13.52 14.26 14.68
CA ALA A 236 13.21 14.44 13.26
C ALA A 236 12.41 15.74 13.01
N VAL A 237 11.54 16.18 13.94
CA VAL A 237 10.79 17.44 13.84
C VAL A 237 11.72 18.64 13.96
N ARG A 238 12.66 18.61 14.91
CA ARG A 238 13.65 19.69 15.11
C ARG A 238 14.62 19.79 13.93
N GLU A 239 15.05 18.64 13.39
CA GLU A 239 16.01 18.54 12.28
C GLU A 239 15.36 18.64 10.92
N LYS A 240 14.02 18.71 10.86
CA LYS A 240 13.22 18.78 9.63
C LYS A 240 13.46 17.57 8.72
N THR A 241 13.55 16.38 9.29
CA THR A 241 13.72 15.10 8.58
C THR A 241 12.43 14.26 8.63
N VAL A 242 11.29 14.93 8.48
CA VAL A 242 9.97 14.31 8.45
C VAL A 242 9.46 14.22 7.02
N TYR A 243 9.04 13.03 6.61
CA TYR A 243 8.51 12.78 5.27
C TYR A 243 7.18 12.01 5.33
N ASN A 244 6.31 12.28 4.37
CA ASN A 244 5.06 11.54 4.27
C ASN A 244 4.81 11.01 2.86
N ASN A 245 4.15 9.88 2.77
CA ASN A 245 3.84 9.16 1.53
C ASN A 245 2.59 9.68 0.81
N ASN A 246 2.27 10.96 0.98
CA ASN A 246 1.05 11.58 0.44
C ASN A 246 1.32 12.70 -0.57
N LEU A 247 2.46 12.65 -1.29
CA LEU A 247 2.76 13.64 -2.32
C LEU A 247 1.71 13.61 -3.44
N ARG A 248 1.19 12.43 -3.76
CA ARG A 248 0.25 12.21 -4.85
C ARG A 248 -1.14 11.88 -4.31
N THR A 249 -1.81 12.92 -3.82
CA THR A 249 -3.20 12.83 -3.34
C THR A 249 -4.16 13.55 -4.27
N THR A 250 -5.36 12.98 -4.45
CA THR A 250 -6.47 13.65 -5.15
C THR A 250 -7.12 14.69 -4.24
N PRO A 251 -7.86 15.65 -4.78
CA PRO A 251 -8.62 16.62 -3.98
C PRO A 251 -9.62 15.98 -3.02
N THR A 252 -10.07 14.76 -3.30
CA THR A 252 -11.02 13.99 -2.48
C THR A 252 -10.33 13.12 -1.43
N GLY A 253 -8.98 13.10 -1.38
CA GLY A 253 -8.20 12.36 -0.39
C GLY A 253 -7.68 11.00 -0.84
N GLY A 254 -7.92 10.60 -2.11
CA GLY A 254 -7.29 9.41 -2.67
C GLY A 254 -5.76 9.55 -2.68
N ASN A 255 -5.04 8.54 -2.21
CA ASN A 255 -3.58 8.56 -2.11
C ASN A 255 -2.98 7.46 -2.99
N ASP A 256 -2.27 7.87 -4.04
CA ASP A 256 -1.65 6.99 -5.03
C ASP A 256 -0.62 6.01 -4.42
N TYR A 257 0.00 6.37 -3.30
CA TYR A 257 0.89 5.44 -2.59
C TYR A 257 0.17 4.15 -2.19
N TRP A 258 -1.06 4.23 -1.67
CA TRP A 258 -1.84 3.05 -1.28
C TRP A 258 -2.43 2.30 -2.48
N GLU A 259 -2.37 2.88 -3.66
CA GLU A 259 -2.87 2.30 -4.89
C GLU A 259 -1.74 1.76 -5.76
N SER A 260 -0.93 2.62 -6.38
CA SER A 260 0.05 2.19 -7.39
C SER A 260 1.38 1.67 -6.83
N ALA A 261 1.75 1.99 -5.58
CA ALA A 261 3.02 1.54 -5.01
C ALA A 261 3.12 0.01 -4.89
N VAL A 262 1.99 -0.70 -4.81
CA VAL A 262 1.96 -2.17 -4.76
C VAL A 262 2.65 -2.83 -5.96
N VAL A 263 2.55 -2.24 -7.14
CA VAL A 263 3.19 -2.71 -8.38
C VAL A 263 4.45 -1.93 -8.75
N ARG A 264 4.86 -0.99 -7.89
CA ARG A 264 6.03 -0.11 -8.10
C ARG A 264 6.91 -0.02 -6.84
N PRO A 265 7.27 -1.15 -6.21
CA PRO A 265 8.12 -1.14 -5.01
C PRO A 265 9.52 -0.56 -5.30
N ASP A 266 10.00 -0.64 -6.53
CA ASP A 266 11.22 -0.01 -7.02
C ASP A 266 11.16 1.52 -6.90
N VAL A 267 10.02 2.14 -7.21
CA VAL A 267 9.85 3.60 -7.07
C VAL A 267 9.78 4.02 -5.61
N VAL A 268 9.12 3.22 -4.76
CA VAL A 268 9.11 3.46 -3.30
C VAL A 268 10.52 3.35 -2.73
N LEU A 269 11.27 2.31 -3.10
CA LEU A 269 12.65 2.14 -2.68
C LEU A 269 13.54 3.31 -3.12
N ARG A 270 13.40 3.76 -4.36
CA ARG A 270 14.12 4.91 -4.90
C ARG A 270 13.85 6.19 -4.08
N ASP A 271 12.59 6.47 -3.76
CA ASP A 271 12.22 7.62 -2.94
C ASP A 271 12.84 7.53 -1.54
N LEU A 272 12.82 6.35 -0.92
CA LEU A 272 13.44 6.15 0.39
C LEU A 272 14.97 6.29 0.34
N ILE A 273 15.63 5.79 -0.70
CA ILE A 273 17.08 6.00 -0.89
C ILE A 273 17.37 7.49 -1.03
N HIS A 274 16.61 8.22 -1.84
CA HIS A 274 16.77 9.68 -1.97
C HIS A 274 16.59 10.40 -0.61
N ILE A 275 15.66 9.97 0.22
CA ILE A 275 15.41 10.55 1.54
C ILE A 275 16.58 10.30 2.50
N PHE A 276 17.09 9.07 2.53
CA PHE A 276 18.11 8.69 3.51
C PHE A 276 19.54 8.94 3.02
N HIS A 277 19.76 8.87 1.71
CA HIS A 277 21.07 8.96 1.02
C HIS A 277 20.91 9.75 -0.30
N PRO A 278 20.66 11.07 -0.22
CA PRO A 278 20.40 11.89 -1.42
C PRO A 278 21.59 11.94 -2.41
N GLU A 279 22.78 11.57 -1.95
CA GLU A 279 23.96 11.44 -2.78
C GLU A 279 23.94 10.24 -3.72
N LEU A 280 23.16 9.20 -3.41
CA LEU A 280 23.07 7.97 -4.21
C LEU A 280 22.02 8.08 -5.32
N VAL A 281 20.96 8.86 -5.11
CA VAL A 281 19.85 9.03 -6.04
C VAL A 281 19.44 10.51 -6.06
N SER A 282 19.51 11.15 -7.23
CA SER A 282 19.19 12.57 -7.40
C SER A 282 17.80 12.85 -8.00
N ASP A 283 17.01 11.82 -8.30
CA ASP A 283 15.66 11.95 -8.87
C ASP A 283 14.71 12.65 -7.90
N SER A 284 13.73 13.37 -8.43
CA SER A 284 12.65 13.93 -7.62
C SER A 284 11.81 12.83 -6.98
N LEU A 285 11.32 13.08 -5.75
CA LEU A 285 10.40 12.19 -5.05
C LEU A 285 9.11 11.98 -5.85
N TYR A 286 8.61 10.78 -5.85
CA TYR A 286 7.37 10.40 -6.55
C TYR A 286 6.18 10.24 -5.59
N TYR A 287 6.34 9.46 -4.53
CA TYR A 287 5.30 9.22 -3.54
C TYR A 287 5.45 10.07 -2.28
N TYR A 288 6.68 10.37 -1.92
CA TYR A 288 6.99 11.04 -0.66
C TYR A 288 7.09 12.57 -0.83
N ARG A 289 6.69 13.28 0.21
CA ARG A 289 6.97 14.71 0.37
C ARG A 289 7.73 14.97 1.65
N HIS A 290 8.56 15.97 1.65
CA HIS A 290 9.15 16.58 2.83
C HIS A 290 8.11 17.49 3.50
N LEU A 291 7.97 17.45 4.85
CA LEU A 291 7.02 18.25 5.64
C LEU A 291 7.66 19.50 6.18
#